data_1366c50305b46708735cffad8843476d
#
_entry.id   1366c50305b46708735cffad8843476d
#
_cell.length_a   1.000
_cell.length_b   1.000
_cell.length_c   1.000
_cell.angle_alpha   90.00
_cell.angle_beta   90.00
_cell.angle_gamma   90.00
#
_symmetry.space_group_name_H-M   'P 1'
#
loop_
_entity.id
_entity.type
_entity.pdbx_description
1 polymer ?
#
loop_
_entity_poly.entity_id
_entity_poly.type
_entity_poly.pdbx_seq_one_letter_code
_entity_poly.pdbx_strand_id
1 'polypeptide(L)'
;GRAVKNIADYDIIVVDSDKEAFLLEVTLIKKYQPYYNVALKSGTGYPYIEITNEKNPQTRLTSIVYKDKGYYFGPYPNVYAASATLKFIQKVFPLRRCSGYTGRPCLYYHMGQCLGSCFKEVPQSEYDEQIKKIKRFLNGDIQEVKKDLTNKMLQASADLEFERAGELRDQLKYIEETVEKQKIISNDHTQRDIFNYYVDRSWISIQVFLDRKSTRLNSSHT
;
A
#
# COMPACT_ATOMS: atom_id res chain seq x y z
N GLY A 1 -3.98 -22.65 -24.74
CA GLY A 1 -5.16 -21.82 -24.47
C GLY A 1 -5.53 -20.99 -25.70
N ARG A 2 -6.74 -20.43 -25.77
CA ARG A 2 -7.24 -19.64 -26.94
C ARG A 2 -6.38 -18.38 -27.20
N ALA A 3 -5.81 -17.77 -26.16
CA ALA A 3 -4.95 -16.61 -26.32
C ALA A 3 -3.69 -16.87 -27.15
N VAL A 4 -3.02 -18.00 -26.91
CA VAL A 4 -1.75 -18.34 -27.57
C VAL A 4 -1.91 -18.49 -29.10
N LYS A 5 -3.06 -18.92 -29.57
CA LYS A 5 -3.33 -19.09 -31.01
C LYS A 5 -3.50 -17.76 -31.78
N ASN A 6 -3.73 -16.68 -31.08
CA ASN A 6 -4.02 -15.35 -31.65
C ASN A 6 -2.90 -14.33 -31.40
N ILE A 7 -1.74 -14.78 -30.90
CA ILE A 7 -0.55 -13.93 -30.74
C ILE A 7 0.03 -13.72 -32.15
N ALA A 8 0.11 -12.48 -32.57
CA ALA A 8 0.74 -12.06 -33.83
C ALA A 8 2.20 -11.60 -33.57
N ASP A 9 2.44 -10.94 -32.45
CA ASP A 9 3.75 -10.42 -32.06
C ASP A 9 3.83 -10.27 -30.54
N TYR A 10 5.03 -10.10 -29.99
CA TYR A 10 5.25 -9.84 -28.57
C TYR A 10 6.40 -8.84 -28.38
N ASP A 11 6.30 -8.10 -27.30
CA ASP A 11 7.35 -7.18 -26.85
C ASP A 11 7.77 -7.52 -25.43
N ILE A 12 9.02 -7.24 -25.06
CA ILE A 12 9.58 -7.56 -23.74
C ILE A 12 10.07 -6.27 -23.11
N ILE A 13 9.58 -5.98 -21.92
CA ILE A 13 10.03 -4.89 -21.09
C ILE A 13 10.69 -5.49 -19.85
N VAL A 14 12.00 -5.27 -19.70
CA VAL A 14 12.77 -5.73 -18.54
C VAL A 14 12.64 -4.70 -17.43
N VAL A 15 12.38 -5.16 -16.22
CA VAL A 15 12.24 -4.34 -15.01
C VAL A 15 13.10 -4.92 -13.89
N ASP A 16 13.45 -4.08 -12.91
CA ASP A 16 14.41 -4.46 -11.86
C ASP A 16 13.82 -5.28 -10.71
N SER A 17 12.50 -5.38 -10.64
CA SER A 17 11.83 -6.15 -9.58
C SER A 17 10.48 -6.70 -10.01
N ASP A 18 10.05 -7.79 -9.34
CA ASP A 18 8.72 -8.39 -9.51
C ASP A 18 7.58 -7.38 -9.28
N LYS A 19 7.81 -6.36 -8.45
CA LYS A 19 6.84 -5.31 -8.19
C LYS A 19 6.70 -4.34 -9.36
N GLU A 20 7.81 -3.97 -9.96
CA GLU A 20 7.80 -3.13 -11.16
C GLU A 20 7.13 -3.86 -12.31
N ALA A 21 7.42 -5.16 -12.49
CA ALA A 21 6.75 -6.01 -13.47
C ALA A 21 5.22 -6.00 -13.24
N PHE A 22 4.81 -6.22 -12.01
CA PHE A 22 3.41 -6.21 -11.63
C PHE A 22 2.70 -4.89 -11.90
N LEU A 23 3.34 -3.76 -11.58
CA LEU A 23 2.77 -2.44 -11.80
C LEU A 23 2.70 -2.09 -13.28
N LEU A 24 3.73 -2.46 -14.01
CA LEU A 24 3.75 -2.31 -15.46
C LEU A 24 2.61 -3.14 -16.07
N GLU A 25 2.41 -4.39 -15.65
CA GLU A 25 1.29 -5.24 -16.06
C GLU A 25 -0.06 -4.55 -15.83
N VAL A 26 -0.32 -4.09 -14.59
CA VAL A 26 -1.56 -3.38 -14.25
C VAL A 26 -1.78 -2.15 -15.13
N THR A 27 -0.72 -1.39 -15.34
CA THR A 27 -0.75 -0.16 -16.15
C THR A 27 -1.06 -0.46 -17.60
N LEU A 28 -0.39 -1.45 -18.18
CA LEU A 28 -0.60 -1.87 -19.57
C LEU A 28 -2.00 -2.44 -19.78
N ILE A 29 -2.49 -3.26 -18.84
CA ILE A 29 -3.86 -3.81 -18.92
C ILE A 29 -4.90 -2.70 -18.84
N LYS A 30 -4.73 -1.72 -17.96
CA LYS A 30 -5.62 -0.55 -17.88
C LYS A 30 -5.57 0.30 -19.15
N LYS A 31 -4.39 0.47 -19.74
CA LYS A 31 -4.17 1.28 -20.94
C LYS A 31 -4.74 0.62 -22.20
N TYR A 32 -4.43 -0.66 -22.39
CA TYR A 32 -4.76 -1.37 -23.64
C TYR A 32 -6.03 -2.23 -23.59
N GLN A 33 -6.57 -2.48 -22.39
CA GLN A 33 -7.78 -3.29 -22.17
C GLN A 33 -7.78 -4.60 -22.98
N PRO A 34 -6.71 -5.43 -22.90
CA PRO A 34 -6.53 -6.58 -23.79
C PRO A 34 -7.66 -7.60 -23.64
N TYR A 35 -8.14 -8.13 -24.76
CA TYR A 35 -9.35 -8.97 -24.82
C TYR A 35 -9.29 -10.21 -23.90
N TYR A 36 -8.13 -10.85 -23.80
CA TYR A 36 -7.96 -12.10 -23.04
C TYR A 36 -7.63 -11.90 -21.55
N ASN A 37 -7.37 -10.70 -21.09
CA ASN A 37 -7.13 -10.38 -19.67
C ASN A 37 -8.44 -10.05 -18.96
N VAL A 38 -9.15 -11.08 -18.48
CA VAL A 38 -10.47 -10.92 -17.85
C VAL A 38 -10.35 -10.35 -16.42
N ALA A 39 -9.34 -10.77 -15.66
CA ALA A 39 -9.24 -10.50 -14.23
C ALA A 39 -9.01 -9.02 -13.86
N LEU A 40 -8.46 -8.20 -14.73
CA LEU A 40 -8.06 -6.82 -14.45
C LEU A 40 -8.89 -5.77 -15.18
N LYS A 41 -9.81 -6.18 -16.05
CA LYS A 41 -10.69 -5.29 -16.81
C LYS A 41 -11.91 -4.84 -16.03
N SER A 42 -12.53 -5.75 -15.32
CA SER A 42 -13.74 -5.50 -14.55
C SER A 42 -13.33 -5.22 -13.10
N GLY A 43 -13.39 -4.01 -12.62
CA GLY A 43 -13.34 -3.53 -11.24
C GLY A 43 -13.02 -4.44 -10.04
N THR A 44 -12.93 -5.76 -10.22
CA THR A 44 -12.38 -6.75 -9.30
C THR A 44 -10.86 -6.71 -9.37
N GLY A 45 -10.33 -5.51 -9.17
CA GLY A 45 -8.92 -5.21 -9.25
C GLY A 45 -8.16 -5.77 -8.06
N TYR A 46 -6.86 -5.57 -8.10
CA TYR A 46 -5.96 -5.83 -7.00
C TYR A 46 -6.46 -5.19 -5.70
N PRO A 47 -6.18 -5.79 -4.55
CA PRO A 47 -6.60 -5.25 -3.27
C PRO A 47 -5.83 -3.99 -2.92
N TYR A 48 -6.54 -3.05 -2.32
CA TYR A 48 -6.03 -1.83 -1.72
C TYR A 48 -6.34 -1.83 -0.22
N ILE A 49 -5.51 -1.16 0.54
CA ILE A 49 -5.82 -0.77 1.93
C ILE A 49 -6.46 0.62 1.86
N GLU A 50 -7.67 0.74 2.35
CA GLU A 50 -8.40 1.98 2.49
C GLU A 50 -8.35 2.47 3.94
N ILE A 51 -8.09 3.76 4.14
CA ILE A 51 -8.41 4.49 5.37
C ILE A 51 -9.67 5.28 5.08
N THR A 52 -10.76 4.98 5.77
CA THR A 52 -12.05 5.63 5.53
C THR A 52 -12.03 7.09 5.97
N ASN A 53 -12.76 7.94 5.23
CA ASN A 53 -12.92 9.36 5.58
C ASN A 53 -14.23 9.55 6.36
N GLU A 54 -14.25 9.04 7.59
CA GLU A 54 -15.38 9.10 8.52
C GLU A 54 -14.96 9.83 9.80
N LYS A 55 -15.93 10.29 10.62
CA LYS A 55 -15.65 10.87 11.96
C LYS A 55 -14.77 9.93 12.80
N ASN A 56 -15.02 8.63 12.74
CA ASN A 56 -14.24 7.61 13.43
C ASN A 56 -13.60 6.68 12.37
N PRO A 57 -12.46 7.04 11.80
CA PRO A 57 -11.88 6.34 10.66
C PRO A 57 -11.45 4.91 11.01
N GLN A 58 -11.52 4.05 10.02
CA GLN A 58 -11.08 2.66 10.11
C GLN A 58 -10.25 2.26 8.89
N THR A 59 -9.51 1.19 9.01
CA THR A 59 -8.77 0.59 7.90
C THR A 59 -9.45 -0.67 7.42
N ARG A 60 -9.59 -0.84 6.10
CA ARG A 60 -10.18 -2.03 5.48
C ARG A 60 -9.55 -2.38 4.15
N LEU A 61 -9.76 -3.61 3.69
CA LEU A 61 -9.43 -4.00 2.32
C LEU A 61 -10.57 -3.64 1.38
N THR A 62 -10.20 -3.16 0.20
CA THR A 62 -11.12 -2.91 -0.90
C THR A 62 -10.45 -3.22 -2.23
N SER A 63 -11.21 -3.60 -3.23
CA SER A 63 -10.77 -3.69 -4.63
C SER A 63 -11.25 -2.50 -5.47
N ILE A 64 -12.07 -1.64 -4.89
CA ILE A 64 -12.67 -0.48 -5.56
C ILE A 64 -12.11 0.80 -4.94
N VAL A 65 -11.59 1.69 -5.78
CA VAL A 65 -11.09 3.00 -5.39
C VAL A 65 -12.12 4.05 -5.79
N TYR A 66 -12.64 4.77 -4.80
CA TYR A 66 -13.52 5.91 -5.03
C TYR A 66 -12.76 7.21 -4.83
N LYS A 67 -12.83 8.13 -5.80
CA LYS A 67 -12.33 9.49 -5.59
C LYS A 67 -13.09 10.13 -4.42
N ASP A 68 -12.35 10.78 -3.53
CA ASP A 68 -12.88 11.59 -2.41
C ASP A 68 -13.56 10.84 -1.24
N LYS A 69 -13.53 9.49 -1.21
CA LYS A 69 -14.14 8.72 -0.10
C LYS A 69 -13.17 8.23 0.97
N GLY A 70 -11.86 8.39 0.75
CA GLY A 70 -10.85 7.92 1.69
C GLY A 70 -9.45 7.96 1.10
N TYR A 71 -8.50 7.41 1.82
CA TYR A 71 -7.12 7.26 1.37
C TYR A 71 -6.88 5.81 0.98
N TYR A 72 -6.35 5.59 -0.23
CA TYR A 72 -6.15 4.24 -0.79
C TYR A 72 -4.67 4.00 -1.01
N PHE A 73 -4.19 2.86 -0.54
CA PHE A 73 -2.80 2.42 -0.66
C PHE A 73 -2.73 1.06 -1.35
N GLY A 74 -1.89 0.94 -2.34
CA GLY A 74 -1.76 -0.23 -3.20
C GLY A 74 -1.54 0.20 -4.65
N PRO A 75 -1.72 -0.68 -5.64
CA PRO A 75 -2.26 -2.04 -5.52
C PRO A 75 -1.32 -3.03 -4.86
N TYR A 76 -1.85 -3.99 -4.12
CA TYR A 76 -1.10 -5.13 -3.60
C TYR A 76 -1.15 -6.31 -4.56
N PRO A 77 -0.09 -7.13 -4.66
CA PRO A 77 -0.02 -8.22 -5.62
C PRO A 77 -1.09 -9.31 -5.39
N ASN A 78 -1.50 -9.49 -4.14
CA ASN A 78 -2.56 -10.43 -3.78
C ASN A 78 -3.23 -10.05 -2.45
N VAL A 79 -4.37 -10.67 -2.17
CA VAL A 79 -5.16 -10.43 -0.96
C VAL A 79 -4.40 -10.83 0.30
N TYR A 80 -3.53 -11.83 0.23
CA TYR A 80 -2.75 -12.29 1.37
C TYR A 80 -1.76 -11.22 1.84
N ALA A 81 -0.99 -10.64 0.91
CA ALA A 81 -0.06 -9.56 1.21
C ALA A 81 -0.78 -8.31 1.78
N ALA A 82 -1.89 -7.93 1.16
CA ALA A 82 -2.71 -6.82 1.63
C ALA A 82 -3.28 -7.08 3.03
N SER A 83 -3.78 -8.30 3.30
CA SER A 83 -4.31 -8.70 4.61
C SER A 83 -3.24 -8.72 5.69
N ALA A 84 -2.03 -9.19 5.38
CA ALA A 84 -0.92 -9.19 6.33
C ALA A 84 -0.53 -7.77 6.73
N THR A 85 -0.40 -6.86 5.76
CA THR A 85 -0.12 -5.45 6.00
C THR A 85 -1.27 -4.78 6.78
N LEU A 86 -2.53 -5.05 6.44
CA LEU A 86 -3.68 -4.51 7.16
C LEU A 86 -3.70 -4.98 8.62
N LYS A 87 -3.49 -6.28 8.88
CA LYS A 87 -3.41 -6.83 10.24
C LYS A 87 -2.31 -6.16 11.05
N PHE A 88 -1.15 -5.91 10.43
CA PHE A 88 -0.06 -5.19 11.07
C PHE A 88 -0.47 -3.76 11.42
N ILE A 89 -1.01 -2.98 10.47
CA ILE A 89 -1.48 -1.62 10.70
C ILE A 89 -2.48 -1.58 11.85
N GLN A 90 -3.44 -2.51 11.87
CA GLN A 90 -4.46 -2.60 12.91
C GLN A 90 -3.92 -2.96 14.30
N LYS A 91 -2.75 -3.60 14.40
CA LYS A 91 -2.08 -3.86 15.68
C LYS A 91 -1.32 -2.65 16.21
N VAL A 92 -0.68 -1.91 15.30
CA VAL A 92 0.25 -0.82 15.65
C VAL A 92 -0.47 0.52 15.81
N PHE A 93 -1.46 0.79 14.96
CA PHE A 93 -2.15 2.08 14.93
C PHE A 93 -3.60 1.93 15.43
N PRO A 94 -3.96 2.59 16.54
CA PRO A 94 -5.22 2.35 17.24
C PRO A 94 -6.41 3.04 16.58
N LEU A 95 -6.72 2.73 15.32
CA LEU A 95 -7.95 3.17 14.67
C LEU A 95 -9.14 2.28 15.06
N ARG A 96 -10.36 2.71 14.69
CA ARG A 96 -11.57 1.93 14.91
C ARG A 96 -11.52 0.62 14.11
N ARG A 97 -11.88 -0.49 14.77
CA ARG A 97 -11.90 -1.85 14.16
C ARG A 97 -13.30 -2.47 14.10
N CYS A 98 -14.25 -1.94 14.88
CA CYS A 98 -15.61 -2.46 14.96
C CYS A 98 -16.57 -1.63 14.09
N SER A 99 -17.68 -2.25 13.69
CA SER A 99 -18.75 -1.58 12.96
C SER A 99 -19.87 -1.06 13.87
N GLY A 100 -19.87 -1.46 15.14
CA GLY A 100 -20.95 -1.14 16.09
C GLY A 100 -20.54 -0.22 17.23
N TYR A 101 -21.54 0.36 17.87
CA TYR A 101 -21.42 1.11 19.12
C TYR A 101 -21.79 0.20 20.29
N THR A 102 -20.83 -0.15 21.14
CA THR A 102 -21.05 -1.11 22.25
C THR A 102 -21.31 -0.44 23.58
N GLY A 103 -21.03 0.86 23.71
CA GLY A 103 -21.18 1.63 24.94
C GLY A 103 -20.21 1.22 26.07
N ARG A 104 -19.30 0.30 25.81
CA ARG A 104 -18.31 -0.20 26.80
C ARG A 104 -16.98 -0.53 26.14
N PRO A 105 -15.84 -0.48 26.89
CA PRO A 105 -14.54 -0.86 26.40
C PRO A 105 -14.53 -2.33 25.93
N CYS A 106 -13.88 -2.57 24.80
CA CYS A 106 -13.68 -3.91 24.25
C CYS A 106 -12.23 -4.35 24.38
N LEU A 107 -11.95 -5.62 24.04
CA LEU A 107 -10.60 -6.19 24.08
C LEU A 107 -9.58 -5.34 23.33
N TYR A 108 -9.89 -4.86 22.11
CA TYR A 108 -8.97 -4.06 21.32
C TYR A 108 -8.60 -2.73 21.98
N TYR A 109 -9.51 -2.15 22.75
CA TYR A 109 -9.21 -0.95 23.54
C TYR A 109 -8.20 -1.27 24.66
N HIS A 110 -8.42 -2.34 25.41
CA HIS A 110 -7.52 -2.77 26.48
C HIS A 110 -6.13 -3.17 25.96
N MET A 111 -6.06 -3.69 24.74
CA MET A 111 -4.79 -4.00 24.06
C MET A 111 -4.10 -2.76 23.43
N GLY A 112 -4.67 -1.55 23.57
CA GLY A 112 -4.13 -0.33 22.95
C GLY A 112 -4.22 -0.30 21.41
N GLN A 113 -5.07 -1.14 20.81
CA GLN A 113 -5.25 -1.27 19.36
C GLN A 113 -6.47 -0.49 18.84
N CYS A 114 -7.16 0.26 19.69
CA CYS A 114 -8.31 1.09 19.34
C CYS A 114 -8.42 2.27 20.31
N LEU A 115 -8.77 3.45 19.82
CA LEU A 115 -8.97 4.65 20.64
C LEU A 115 -10.28 4.63 21.45
N GLY A 116 -11.21 3.70 21.15
CA GLY A 116 -12.40 3.49 21.96
C GLY A 116 -13.59 4.40 21.65
N SER A 117 -13.73 4.88 20.41
CA SER A 117 -14.82 5.75 19.99
C SER A 117 -16.23 5.16 20.16
N CYS A 118 -16.33 3.85 20.45
CA CYS A 118 -17.61 3.20 20.70
C CYS A 118 -18.18 3.42 22.11
N PHE A 119 -17.40 4.01 23.04
CA PHE A 119 -17.87 4.29 24.39
C PHE A 119 -17.40 5.64 24.95
N LYS A 120 -16.43 6.29 24.33
CA LYS A 120 -15.95 7.63 24.68
C LYS A 120 -15.83 8.52 23.45
N GLU A 121 -15.88 9.82 23.64
CA GLU A 121 -15.58 10.75 22.59
C GLU A 121 -14.04 10.82 22.38
N VAL A 122 -13.60 10.71 21.14
CA VAL A 122 -12.19 10.77 20.75
C VAL A 122 -12.01 12.04 19.91
N PRO A 123 -11.08 12.93 20.29
CA PRO A 123 -10.78 14.11 19.49
C PRO A 123 -10.33 13.75 18.08
N GLN A 124 -10.77 14.50 17.06
CA GLN A 124 -10.38 14.26 15.68
C GLN A 124 -8.87 14.36 15.49
N SER A 125 -8.20 15.22 16.25
CA SER A 125 -6.74 15.39 16.24
C SER A 125 -5.97 14.09 16.54
N GLU A 126 -6.50 13.24 17.43
CA GLU A 126 -5.89 11.93 17.73
C GLU A 126 -5.97 10.99 16.52
N TYR A 127 -7.11 10.99 15.82
CA TYR A 127 -7.26 10.23 14.58
C TYR A 127 -6.36 10.75 13.47
N ASP A 128 -6.29 12.06 13.30
CA ASP A 128 -5.47 12.69 12.27
C ASP A 128 -3.98 12.38 12.46
N GLU A 129 -3.51 12.34 13.72
CA GLU A 129 -2.15 11.91 14.05
C GLU A 129 -1.90 10.45 13.64
N GLN A 130 -2.82 9.53 13.98
CA GLN A 130 -2.69 8.13 13.59
C GLN A 130 -2.74 7.95 12.08
N ILE A 131 -3.65 8.63 11.39
CA ILE A 131 -3.73 8.61 9.92
C ILE A 131 -2.43 9.10 9.30
N LYS A 132 -1.83 10.17 9.83
CA LYS A 132 -0.55 10.69 9.36
C LYS A 132 0.57 9.66 9.52
N LYS A 133 0.64 8.98 10.67
CA LYS A 133 1.61 7.89 10.92
C LYS A 133 1.40 6.72 9.96
N ILE A 134 0.17 6.29 9.74
CA ILE A 134 -0.16 5.21 8.79
C ILE A 134 0.26 5.60 7.37
N LYS A 135 -0.07 6.82 6.93
CA LYS A 135 0.33 7.32 5.60
C LYS A 135 1.84 7.30 5.42
N ARG A 136 2.61 7.77 6.40
CA ARG A 136 4.08 7.75 6.38
C ARG A 136 4.59 6.32 6.30
N PHE A 137 4.08 5.42 7.15
CA PHE A 137 4.44 4.01 7.13
C PHE A 137 4.15 3.36 5.77
N LEU A 138 2.96 3.55 5.21
CA LEU A 138 2.58 2.99 3.91
C LEU A 138 3.34 3.63 2.73
N ASN A 139 3.90 4.82 2.90
CA ASN A 139 4.79 5.47 1.94
C ASN A 139 6.27 5.10 2.13
N GLY A 140 6.58 4.17 3.04
CA GLY A 140 7.94 3.65 3.26
C GLY A 140 8.76 4.38 4.32
N ASP A 141 8.23 5.41 4.97
CA ASP A 141 8.88 6.06 6.11
C ASP A 141 8.58 5.28 7.40
N ILE A 142 9.45 4.34 7.69
CA ILE A 142 9.31 3.40 8.82
C ILE A 142 10.08 3.79 10.07
N GLN A 143 10.97 4.78 9.97
CA GLN A 143 11.91 5.07 11.06
C GLN A 143 11.21 5.51 12.34
N GLU A 144 10.19 6.35 12.22
CA GLU A 144 9.39 6.81 13.36
C GLU A 144 8.66 5.65 14.02
N VAL A 145 8.07 4.76 13.22
CA VAL A 145 7.33 3.60 13.72
C VAL A 145 8.28 2.60 14.40
N LYS A 146 9.46 2.34 13.82
CA LYS A 146 10.50 1.50 14.44
C LYS A 146 10.92 2.08 15.79
N LYS A 147 11.20 3.38 15.87
CA LYS A 147 11.61 4.05 17.11
C LYS A 147 10.52 3.94 18.19
N ASP A 148 9.27 4.19 17.83
CA ASP A 148 8.14 4.09 18.77
C ASP A 148 7.94 2.67 19.29
N LEU A 149 7.97 1.67 18.40
CA LEU A 149 7.87 0.26 18.79
C LEU A 149 9.05 -0.21 19.64
N THR A 150 10.27 0.25 19.33
CA THR A 150 11.45 -0.07 20.11
C THR A 150 11.34 0.50 21.54
N ASN A 151 10.91 1.76 21.67
CA ASN A 151 10.71 2.37 22.97
C ASN A 151 9.63 1.64 23.79
N LYS A 152 8.52 1.29 23.18
CA LYS A 152 7.45 0.50 23.82
C LYS A 152 7.93 -0.90 24.24
N MET A 153 8.74 -1.55 23.40
CA MET A 153 9.32 -2.85 23.71
C MET A 153 10.26 -2.78 24.91
N LEU A 154 11.13 -1.78 24.97
CA LEU A 154 12.04 -1.57 26.10
C LEU A 154 11.28 -1.26 27.38
N GLN A 155 10.22 -0.43 27.29
CA GLN A 155 9.38 -0.13 28.44
C GLN A 155 8.66 -1.40 28.94
N ALA A 156 8.02 -2.16 28.06
CA ALA A 156 7.36 -3.40 28.44
C ALA A 156 8.34 -4.42 29.08
N SER A 157 9.58 -4.46 28.58
CA SER A 157 10.64 -5.29 29.18
C SER A 157 11.03 -4.80 30.59
N ALA A 158 11.12 -3.48 30.79
CA ALA A 158 11.42 -2.90 32.09
C ALA A 158 10.29 -3.14 33.10
N ASP A 159 9.05 -3.13 32.63
CA ASP A 159 7.84 -3.41 33.43
C ASP A 159 7.59 -4.92 33.63
N LEU A 160 8.55 -5.79 33.19
CA LEU A 160 8.48 -7.26 33.24
C LEU A 160 7.31 -7.87 32.47
N GLU A 161 6.71 -7.12 31.52
CA GLU A 161 5.66 -7.58 30.61
C GLU A 161 6.30 -8.31 29.39
N PHE A 162 6.93 -9.47 29.64
CA PHE A 162 7.75 -10.16 28.63
C PHE A 162 6.96 -10.64 27.40
N GLU A 163 5.69 -11.04 27.55
CA GLU A 163 4.84 -11.42 26.43
C GLU A 163 4.60 -10.22 25.50
N ARG A 164 4.28 -9.07 26.07
CA ARG A 164 4.08 -7.83 25.32
C ARG A 164 5.37 -7.35 24.65
N ALA A 165 6.51 -7.43 25.33
CA ALA A 165 7.81 -7.12 24.75
C ALA A 165 8.13 -8.06 23.56
N GLY A 166 7.80 -9.36 23.67
CA GLY A 166 7.92 -10.34 22.61
C GLY A 166 7.05 -10.00 21.39
N GLU A 167 5.79 -9.62 21.59
CA GLU A 167 4.90 -9.19 20.51
C GLU A 167 5.44 -7.94 19.77
N LEU A 168 5.96 -6.97 20.51
CA LEU A 168 6.54 -5.75 19.94
C LEU A 168 7.82 -6.04 19.15
N ARG A 169 8.65 -6.96 19.62
CA ARG A 169 9.82 -7.46 18.87
C ARG A 169 9.41 -8.11 17.56
N ASP A 170 8.38 -8.96 17.58
CA ASP A 170 7.90 -9.64 16.38
C ASP A 170 7.28 -8.64 15.38
N GLN A 171 6.68 -7.57 15.86
CA GLN A 171 6.22 -6.46 15.01
C GLN A 171 7.39 -5.72 14.36
N LEU A 172 8.49 -5.46 15.09
CA LEU A 172 9.70 -4.87 14.54
C LEU A 172 10.32 -5.74 13.45
N LYS A 173 10.43 -7.05 13.70
CA LYS A 173 10.92 -8.01 12.71
C LYS A 173 10.04 -8.02 11.44
N TYR A 174 8.71 -8.00 11.60
CA TYR A 174 7.80 -7.92 10.47
C TYR A 174 8.02 -6.66 9.63
N ILE A 175 8.25 -5.50 10.26
CA ILE A 175 8.56 -4.25 9.54
C ILE A 175 9.84 -4.44 8.71
N GLU A 176 10.89 -4.98 9.29
CA GLU A 176 12.18 -5.18 8.61
C GLU A 176 12.04 -6.07 7.39
N GLU A 177 11.39 -7.22 7.55
CA GLU A 177 11.17 -8.17 6.45
C GLU A 177 10.22 -7.63 5.36
N THR A 178 9.21 -6.84 5.75
CA THR A 178 8.18 -6.38 4.81
C THR A 178 8.62 -5.14 4.04
N VAL A 179 9.33 -4.23 4.68
CA VAL A 179 9.72 -2.94 4.06
C VAL A 179 10.90 -3.08 3.13
N GLU A 180 11.82 -3.99 3.36
CA GLU A 180 12.81 -4.36 2.35
C GLU A 180 12.13 -4.79 1.03
N LYS A 181 10.92 -5.34 1.12
CA LYS A 181 10.12 -5.79 -0.02
C LYS A 181 9.11 -4.76 -0.55
N GLN A 182 8.86 -3.65 0.15
CA GLN A 182 7.82 -2.68 -0.26
C GLN A 182 8.35 -1.26 -0.43
N LYS A 183 9.00 -0.96 -1.54
CA LYS A 183 8.99 0.41 -2.05
C LYS A 183 7.56 0.73 -2.47
N ILE A 184 6.81 1.38 -1.59
CA ILE A 184 5.40 1.71 -1.80
C ILE A 184 5.32 2.74 -2.90
N ILE A 185 4.44 2.47 -3.85
CA ILE A 185 4.12 3.44 -4.88
C ILE A 185 3.31 4.53 -4.23
N SER A 186 3.93 5.67 -4.15
CA SER A 186 3.25 6.90 -3.79
C SER A 186 2.10 7.15 -4.77
N ASN A 187 0.87 7.35 -4.26
CA ASN A 187 -0.24 7.94 -4.99
C ASN A 187 -0.01 9.44 -5.23
N ASP A 188 1.24 9.80 -5.43
CA ASP A 188 1.61 11.14 -5.83
C ASP A 188 1.25 11.29 -7.31
N HIS A 189 0.18 12.01 -7.58
CA HIS A 189 -0.26 12.40 -8.93
C HIS A 189 0.67 13.44 -9.57
N THR A 190 1.88 13.62 -9.06
CA THR A 190 2.89 14.42 -9.73
C THR A 190 3.32 13.71 -11.02
N GLN A 191 3.14 14.41 -12.12
CA GLN A 191 3.66 13.97 -13.41
C GLN A 191 5.17 13.82 -13.30
N ARG A 192 5.67 12.60 -13.50
CA ARG A 192 7.10 12.31 -13.44
C ARG A 192 7.53 11.65 -14.73
N ASP A 193 8.51 12.24 -15.37
CA ASP A 193 9.22 11.58 -16.47
C ASP A 193 10.25 10.63 -15.85
N ILE A 194 10.16 9.34 -16.19
CA ILE A 194 11.09 8.31 -15.69
C ILE A 194 12.06 7.98 -16.81
N PHE A 195 13.35 8.14 -16.51
CA PHE A 195 14.43 7.76 -17.39
C PHE A 195 15.13 6.53 -16.83
N ASN A 196 15.23 5.48 -17.62
CA ASN A 196 16.04 4.32 -17.32
C ASN A 196 17.02 4.08 -18.46
N TYR A 197 18.23 3.59 -18.16
CA TYR A 197 19.22 3.27 -19.18
C TYR A 197 19.86 1.91 -18.85
N TYR A 198 20.16 1.18 -19.90
CA TYR A 198 20.91 -0.07 -19.84
C TYR A 198 22.15 0.07 -20.74
N VAL A 199 23.30 -0.34 -20.21
CA VAL A 199 24.59 -0.28 -20.93
C VAL A 199 25.07 -1.70 -21.15
N ASP A 200 25.28 -2.08 -22.40
CA ASP A 200 25.97 -3.30 -22.79
C ASP A 200 27.18 -2.94 -23.64
N ARG A 201 28.29 -3.58 -23.45
CA ARG A 201 29.65 -3.40 -23.96
C ARG A 201 29.89 -2.34 -25.07
N SER A 202 28.97 -2.15 -26.01
CA SER A 202 29.11 -1.24 -27.14
C SER A 202 27.88 -0.38 -27.45
N TRP A 203 26.80 -0.48 -26.68
CA TRP A 203 25.59 0.31 -26.91
C TRP A 203 24.89 0.67 -25.61
N ILE A 204 24.14 1.78 -25.66
CA ILE A 204 23.32 2.25 -24.55
C ILE A 204 21.88 2.29 -25.01
N SER A 205 20.99 1.60 -24.30
CA SER A 205 19.56 1.71 -24.50
C SER A 205 18.98 2.66 -23.44
N ILE A 206 18.27 3.70 -23.88
CA ILE A 206 17.62 4.66 -22.99
C ILE A 206 16.12 4.50 -23.16
N GLN A 207 15.43 4.17 -22.06
CA GLN A 207 13.98 4.15 -21.98
C GLN A 207 13.46 5.40 -21.29
N VAL A 208 12.51 6.08 -21.90
CA VAL A 208 11.87 7.28 -21.37
C VAL A 208 10.37 7.02 -21.24
N PHE A 209 9.86 7.09 -20.03
CA PHE A 209 8.42 7.05 -19.75
C PHE A 209 7.96 8.47 -19.40
N LEU A 210 7.20 9.06 -20.31
CA LEU A 210 6.63 10.39 -20.12
C LEU A 210 5.20 10.25 -19.57
N ASP A 211 4.98 10.67 -18.33
CA ASP A 211 3.64 10.74 -17.73
C ASP A 211 2.96 12.07 -18.11
N ARG A 212 2.83 12.29 -19.44
CA ARG A 212 2.11 13.46 -19.96
C ARG A 212 0.78 13.02 -20.55
N LYS A 213 -0.30 13.65 -20.14
CA LYS A 213 -1.57 13.58 -20.87
C LYS A 213 -1.29 13.89 -22.33
N SER A 214 -1.51 12.90 -23.19
CA SER A 214 -1.20 12.86 -24.62
C SER A 214 -1.36 14.22 -25.33
N THR A 215 -0.24 14.85 -25.65
CA THR A 215 -0.18 15.73 -26.79
C THR A 215 0.35 14.89 -27.94
N ARG A 216 -0.48 14.63 -28.95
CA ARG A 216 -0.05 14.00 -30.20
C ARG A 216 1.11 14.80 -30.77
N LEU A 217 2.29 14.24 -30.76
CA LEU A 217 3.36 14.69 -31.64
C LEU A 217 3.14 13.99 -32.99
N ASN A 218 2.62 14.74 -33.95
CA ASN A 218 2.74 14.38 -35.34
C ASN A 218 4.23 14.31 -35.70
N SER A 219 4.71 13.09 -35.91
CA SER A 219 6.00 12.90 -36.60
C SER A 219 5.76 13.09 -38.10
N SER A 220 6.06 14.24 -38.64
CA SER A 220 6.29 14.40 -40.07
C SER A 220 7.81 14.36 -40.32
N HIS A 221 8.23 13.33 -40.99
CA HIS A 221 9.23 13.17 -42.03
C HIS A 221 10.37 14.21 -42.20
N THR A 222 11.56 13.79 -42.15
CA THR A 222 12.40 13.52 -43.35
C THR A 222 13.58 12.68 -42.96
#